data_1270efc18e6883ddbd685872453195a0
#
_entry.id   1270efc18e6883ddbd685872453195a0
#
_cell.length_a   1.000
_cell.length_b   1.000
_cell.length_c   1.000
_cell.angle_alpha   90.00
_cell.angle_beta   90.00
_cell.angle_gamma   90.00
#
_symmetry.space_group_name_H-M   'P 1'
#
loop_
_entity.id
_entity.type
_entity.pdbx_description
1 polymer ?
#
loop_
_entity_poly.entity_id
_entity_poly.type
_entity_poly.pdbx_seq_one_letter_code
_entity_poly.pdbx_strand_id
1 'polypeptide(L)'
;GLFHTNWKAKETVSTDNEEWVLPWYFNLENKRGVSLHQFELPGHPASHACARLGAEDAEWIYYWAEQWIVTDDGESVIAYGTPVIIFGEYDFKGKPPWKAMAVNPDTAKYKEPEMENIIKEYMPVIKERQEVRDSVVAARIKKPHVKVYGGSL
;
A
#
# COMPACT_ATOMS: atom_id res chain seq x y z
N GLY A 1 2.37 9.52 7.29
CA GLY A 1 3.73 9.40 6.73
C GLY A 1 3.74 8.80 5.33
N LEU A 2 4.88 8.92 4.66
CA LEU A 2 5.10 8.36 3.32
C LEU A 2 5.64 6.93 3.42
N PHE A 3 4.93 6.01 2.82
CA PHE A 3 5.29 4.61 2.62
C PHE A 3 5.38 4.31 1.12
N HIS A 4 5.80 3.10 0.77
CA HIS A 4 5.76 2.59 -0.61
C HIS A 4 5.31 1.14 -0.57
N THR A 5 4.62 0.73 -1.65
CA THR A 5 4.31 -0.67 -1.83
C THR A 5 5.59 -1.48 -2.04
N ASN A 6 5.72 -2.55 -1.27
CA ASN A 6 6.89 -3.42 -1.30
C ASN A 6 6.62 -4.65 -2.20
N TRP A 7 6.51 -5.83 -1.60
CA TRP A 7 6.15 -7.07 -2.29
C TRP A 7 4.66 -7.34 -2.20
N LYS A 8 4.13 -8.18 -3.07
CA LYS A 8 2.71 -8.55 -3.09
C LYS A 8 2.52 -10.05 -3.33
N ALA A 9 1.42 -10.57 -2.82
CA ALA A 9 0.97 -11.94 -3.03
C ALA A 9 -0.54 -11.96 -3.27
N LYS A 10 -1.03 -12.86 -4.13
CA LYS A 10 -2.48 -13.04 -4.30
C LYS A 10 -3.14 -13.47 -3.00
N GLU A 11 -2.41 -14.23 -2.21
CA GLU A 11 -2.81 -14.72 -0.90
C GLU A 11 -1.58 -14.96 -0.06
N THR A 12 -1.65 -14.65 1.22
CA THR A 12 -0.63 -14.99 2.22
C THR A 12 -1.32 -15.29 3.56
N VAL A 13 -0.58 -15.82 4.51
CA VAL A 13 -1.06 -16.08 5.87
C VAL A 13 -0.49 -15.02 6.80
N SER A 14 -1.30 -14.56 7.75
CA SER A 14 -0.87 -13.59 8.74
C SER A 14 0.24 -14.17 9.64
N THR A 15 1.22 -13.36 9.97
CA THR A 15 2.25 -13.72 10.98
C THR A 15 1.72 -13.70 12.41
N ASP A 16 0.60 -13.03 12.66
CA ASP A 16 -0.02 -12.91 13.98
C ASP A 16 -0.98 -14.07 14.27
N ASN A 17 -1.59 -14.64 13.23
CA ASN A 17 -2.50 -15.77 13.35
C ASN A 17 -2.52 -16.58 12.05
N GLU A 18 -2.05 -17.80 12.10
CA GLU A 18 -1.96 -18.71 10.95
C GLU A 18 -3.31 -19.10 10.33
N GLU A 19 -4.42 -18.88 11.03
CA GLU A 19 -5.77 -19.08 10.49
C GLU A 19 -6.25 -17.92 9.60
N TRP A 20 -5.55 -16.79 9.65
CA TRP A 20 -5.94 -15.61 8.89
C TRP A 20 -5.29 -15.60 7.53
N VAL A 21 -6.05 -15.97 6.53
CA VAL A 21 -5.69 -15.84 5.13
C VAL A 21 -5.97 -14.41 4.68
N LEU A 22 -4.99 -13.78 4.05
CA LEU A 22 -5.00 -12.38 3.62
C LEU A 22 -4.94 -12.33 2.08
N PRO A 23 -6.10 -12.29 1.39
CA PRO A 23 -6.13 -12.18 -0.07
C PRO A 23 -5.70 -10.78 -0.53
N TRP A 24 -5.16 -10.71 -1.73
CA TRP A 24 -4.72 -9.47 -2.39
C TRP A 24 -3.77 -8.65 -1.53
N TYR A 25 -2.82 -9.35 -0.91
CA TYR A 25 -1.86 -8.78 0.03
C TYR A 25 -0.84 -7.88 -0.67
N PHE A 26 -0.64 -6.67 -0.15
CA PHE A 26 0.38 -5.75 -0.60
C PHE A 26 1.09 -5.12 0.60
N ASN A 27 2.34 -5.50 0.83
CA ASN A 27 3.14 -5.03 1.95
C ASN A 27 3.52 -3.56 1.81
N LEU A 28 3.49 -2.81 2.91
CA LEU A 28 3.92 -1.41 3.02
C LEU A 28 5.13 -1.26 3.94
N GLU A 29 5.20 -2.06 4.99
CA GLU A 29 6.29 -2.04 5.95
C GLU A 29 6.70 -3.47 6.28
N ASN A 30 7.90 -3.86 5.82
CA ASN A 30 8.31 -5.27 5.80
C ASN A 30 8.64 -5.83 7.18
N LYS A 31 9.23 -5.02 8.09
CA LYS A 31 9.67 -5.51 9.40
C LYS A 31 8.52 -5.80 10.35
N ARG A 32 7.40 -5.08 10.22
CA ARG A 32 6.22 -5.21 11.07
C ARG A 32 5.03 -5.85 10.35
N GLY A 33 5.18 -6.20 9.08
CA GLY A 33 4.13 -6.83 8.31
C GLY A 33 2.93 -5.91 8.00
N VAL A 34 3.09 -4.59 8.06
CA VAL A 34 2.00 -3.66 7.74
C VAL A 34 1.69 -3.70 6.24
N SER A 35 0.43 -3.87 5.90
CA SER A 35 0.00 -4.11 4.51
C SER A 35 -1.39 -3.56 4.22
N LEU A 36 -1.70 -3.51 2.92
CA LEU A 36 -3.05 -3.45 2.38
C LEU A 36 -3.48 -4.88 2.05
N HIS A 37 -4.69 -5.28 2.36
CA HIS A 37 -5.23 -6.59 1.97
C HIS A 37 -6.76 -6.62 2.09
N GLN A 38 -7.39 -7.57 1.41
CA GLN A 38 -8.80 -7.85 1.63
C GLN A 38 -9.01 -8.41 3.03
N PHE A 39 -10.00 -7.91 3.74
CA PHE A 39 -10.53 -8.53 4.96
C PHE A 39 -11.92 -7.98 5.29
N GLU A 40 -12.58 -8.53 6.32
CA GLU A 40 -13.85 -8.01 6.81
C GLU A 40 -13.71 -6.56 7.29
N LEU A 41 -14.70 -5.73 6.94
CA LEU A 41 -14.79 -4.32 7.30
C LEU A 41 -15.83 -4.12 8.39
N PRO A 42 -15.49 -4.30 9.68
CA PRO A 42 -16.45 -4.25 10.78
C PRO A 42 -16.96 -2.85 11.10
N GLY A 43 -16.48 -1.83 10.39
CA GLY A 43 -16.88 -0.44 10.59
C GLY A 43 -16.23 0.24 11.80
N HIS A 44 -15.17 -0.31 12.34
CA HIS A 44 -14.32 0.29 13.38
C HIS A 44 -12.88 -0.21 13.20
N PRO A 45 -11.87 0.50 13.76
CA PRO A 45 -10.51 0.01 13.74
C PRO A 45 -10.39 -1.34 14.45
N ALA A 46 -9.98 -2.39 13.73
CA ALA A 46 -9.98 -3.77 14.22
C ALA A 46 -8.76 -4.58 13.73
N SER A 47 -7.80 -3.94 13.08
CA SER A 47 -6.56 -4.58 12.66
C SER A 47 -5.43 -4.31 13.63
N HIS A 48 -4.36 -5.13 13.58
CA HIS A 48 -3.12 -4.92 14.33
C HIS A 48 -2.18 -3.87 13.67
N ALA A 49 -2.53 -3.25 12.59
CA ALA A 49 -1.92 -2.13 11.87
C ALA A 49 -2.18 -2.16 10.36
N CYS A 50 -2.64 -3.28 9.80
CA CYS A 50 -2.94 -3.40 8.37
C CYS A 50 -4.16 -2.56 7.99
N ALA A 51 -4.16 -2.04 6.78
CA ALA A 51 -5.33 -1.41 6.18
C ALA A 51 -6.17 -2.46 5.46
N ARG A 52 -7.38 -2.70 5.99
CA ARG A 52 -8.34 -3.64 5.42
C ARG A 52 -9.12 -2.98 4.30
N LEU A 53 -9.31 -3.70 3.22
CA LEU A 53 -10.02 -3.25 2.03
C LEU A 53 -11.17 -4.21 1.68
N GLY A 54 -12.17 -3.70 0.97
CA GLY A 54 -13.15 -4.54 0.26
C GLY A 54 -12.46 -5.38 -0.83
N ALA A 55 -13.08 -6.47 -1.25
CA ALA A 55 -12.48 -7.41 -2.21
C ALA A 55 -12.11 -6.73 -3.53
N GLU A 56 -13.02 -5.95 -4.10
CA GLU A 56 -12.82 -5.26 -5.37
C GLU A 56 -11.70 -4.22 -5.29
N ASP A 57 -11.67 -3.43 -4.21
CA ASP A 57 -10.64 -2.40 -4.01
C ASP A 57 -9.26 -3.03 -3.79
N ALA A 58 -9.18 -4.10 -3.00
CA ALA A 58 -7.93 -4.81 -2.73
C ALA A 58 -7.37 -5.44 -4.01
N GLU A 59 -8.21 -6.09 -4.81
CA GLU A 59 -7.84 -6.66 -6.10
C GLU A 59 -7.38 -5.58 -7.07
N TRP A 60 -8.13 -4.47 -7.16
CA TRP A 60 -7.77 -3.36 -8.03
C TRP A 60 -6.41 -2.77 -7.67
N ILE A 61 -6.16 -2.46 -6.38
CA ILE A 61 -4.86 -1.94 -5.92
C ILE A 61 -3.74 -2.95 -6.20
N TYR A 62 -3.99 -4.24 -5.99
CA TYR A 62 -3.02 -5.29 -6.23
C TYR A 62 -2.52 -5.30 -7.69
N TYR A 63 -3.40 -5.10 -8.65
CA TYR A 63 -3.02 -5.05 -10.07
C TYR A 63 -2.50 -3.70 -10.51
N TRP A 64 -3.05 -2.60 -9.99
CA TRP A 64 -2.69 -1.25 -10.38
C TRP A 64 -1.34 -0.80 -9.81
N ALA A 65 -1.07 -1.08 -8.52
CA ALA A 65 0.13 -0.59 -7.86
C ALA A 65 1.36 -1.45 -8.17
N GLU A 66 2.49 -0.78 -8.23
CA GLU A 66 3.80 -1.35 -8.54
C GLU A 66 4.52 -1.82 -7.27
N GLN A 67 5.12 -3.00 -7.29
CA GLN A 67 5.97 -3.46 -6.19
C GLN A 67 7.39 -2.89 -6.32
N TRP A 68 8.15 -2.94 -5.22
CA TRP A 68 9.54 -2.56 -5.21
C TRP A 68 10.39 -3.40 -6.19
N ILE A 69 11.57 -2.90 -6.48
CA ILE A 69 12.61 -3.64 -7.20
C ILE A 69 13.77 -3.80 -6.24
N VAL A 70 14.18 -5.03 -6.00
CA VAL A 70 15.30 -5.36 -5.11
C VAL A 70 16.48 -5.93 -5.89
N THR A 71 17.63 -5.99 -5.25
CA THR A 71 18.83 -6.70 -5.73
C THR A 71 18.54 -8.20 -5.89
N ASP A 72 19.38 -8.90 -6.65
CA ASP A 72 19.17 -10.33 -6.95
C ASP A 72 19.22 -11.21 -5.67
N ASP A 73 19.94 -10.77 -4.64
CA ASP A 73 19.98 -11.39 -3.32
C ASP A 73 18.79 -11.01 -2.43
N GLY A 74 17.98 -10.04 -2.85
CA GLY A 74 16.82 -9.55 -2.08
C GLY A 74 17.15 -8.61 -0.91
N GLU A 75 18.43 -8.32 -0.66
CA GLU A 75 18.88 -7.61 0.54
C GLU A 75 18.69 -6.08 0.46
N SER A 76 18.66 -5.51 -0.74
CA SER A 76 18.61 -4.06 -0.92
C SER A 76 17.52 -3.63 -1.91
N VAL A 77 16.86 -2.52 -1.59
CA VAL A 77 15.88 -1.89 -2.49
C VAL A 77 16.63 -1.05 -3.54
N ILE A 78 16.45 -1.40 -4.81
CA ILE A 78 16.99 -0.65 -5.95
C ILE A 78 16.03 0.45 -6.38
N ALA A 79 14.72 0.16 -6.38
CA ALA A 79 13.69 1.13 -6.67
C ALA A 79 12.43 0.85 -5.84
N TYR A 80 11.84 1.92 -5.33
CA TYR A 80 10.61 1.84 -4.55
C TYR A 80 9.39 1.54 -5.43
N GLY A 81 8.35 0.94 -4.84
CA GLY A 81 7.05 0.76 -5.48
C GLY A 81 6.20 2.03 -5.46
N THR A 82 4.90 1.87 -5.65
CA THR A 82 3.94 2.99 -5.64
C THR A 82 3.96 3.71 -4.29
N PRO A 83 4.05 5.05 -4.25
CA PRO A 83 3.98 5.80 -3.01
C PRO A 83 2.59 5.71 -2.38
N VAL A 84 2.57 5.58 -1.05
CA VAL A 84 1.36 5.52 -0.22
C VAL A 84 1.50 6.52 0.92
N ILE A 85 0.60 7.49 1.00
CA ILE A 85 0.58 8.48 2.08
C ILE A 85 -0.53 8.12 3.05
N ILE A 86 -0.16 7.85 4.30
CA ILE A 86 -1.08 7.63 5.41
C ILE A 86 -1.09 8.89 6.27
N PHE A 87 -2.27 9.50 6.42
CA PHE A 87 -2.44 10.77 7.13
C PHE A 87 -3.72 10.79 7.96
N GLY A 88 -3.83 11.79 8.84
CA GLY A 88 -4.96 11.95 9.74
C GLY A 88 -4.87 11.06 10.99
N GLU A 89 -5.84 11.24 11.86
CA GLU A 89 -6.00 10.49 13.10
C GLU A 89 -7.45 10.03 13.24
N TYR A 90 -7.65 8.84 13.78
CA TYR A 90 -8.98 8.34 14.08
C TYR A 90 -9.43 8.83 15.46
N ASP A 91 -10.55 9.54 15.53
CA ASP A 91 -11.17 9.95 16.79
C ASP A 91 -11.97 8.79 17.42
N PHE A 92 -11.33 8.07 18.34
CA PHE A 92 -11.97 6.97 19.08
C PHE A 92 -13.11 7.43 20.01
N LYS A 93 -13.23 8.72 20.31
CA LYS A 93 -14.28 9.30 21.17
C LYS A 93 -15.41 9.92 20.35
N GLY A 94 -15.17 10.17 19.08
CA GLY A 94 -16.12 10.77 18.15
C GLY A 94 -17.17 9.79 17.62
N LYS A 95 -18.10 10.33 16.86
CA LYS A 95 -19.03 9.48 16.10
C LYS A 95 -18.29 8.79 14.98
N PRO A 96 -18.49 7.47 14.78
CA PRO A 96 -17.84 6.75 13.69
C PRO A 96 -18.07 7.40 12.31
N PRO A 97 -17.02 7.65 11.51
CA PRO A 97 -17.14 8.37 10.23
C PRO A 97 -18.14 7.76 9.26
N TRP A 98 -18.25 6.42 9.21
CA TRP A 98 -19.18 5.73 8.31
C TRP A 98 -20.65 6.03 8.59
N LYS A 99 -21.02 6.42 9.82
CA LYS A 99 -22.40 6.84 10.13
C LYS A 99 -22.75 8.16 9.44
N ALA A 100 -21.77 9.07 9.34
CA ALA A 100 -21.93 10.30 8.58
C ALA A 100 -21.95 10.02 7.07
N MET A 101 -21.09 9.12 6.59
CA MET A 101 -21.02 8.69 5.19
C MET A 101 -22.28 7.98 4.72
N ALA A 102 -22.94 7.21 5.58
CA ALA A 102 -24.22 6.57 5.26
C ALA A 102 -25.36 7.58 4.99
N VAL A 103 -25.26 8.77 5.60
CA VAL A 103 -26.21 9.87 5.38
C VAL A 103 -25.79 10.75 4.21
N ASN A 104 -24.50 11.06 4.12
CA ASN A 104 -23.91 11.86 3.06
C ASN A 104 -22.51 11.33 2.70
N PRO A 105 -22.37 10.59 1.59
CA PRO A 105 -21.09 10.03 1.15
C PRO A 105 -19.98 11.05 0.96
N ASP A 106 -20.33 12.32 0.69
CA ASP A 106 -19.35 13.38 0.46
C ASP A 106 -18.63 13.84 1.73
N THR A 107 -19.11 13.45 2.92
CA THR A 107 -18.46 13.80 4.20
C THR A 107 -17.06 13.18 4.37
N ALA A 108 -16.75 12.13 3.63
CA ALA A 108 -15.43 11.48 3.66
C ALA A 108 -14.54 11.89 2.47
N LYS A 109 -15.04 12.71 1.56
CA LYS A 109 -14.25 13.15 0.41
C LYS A 109 -13.40 14.36 0.78
N TYR A 110 -12.09 14.19 0.62
CA TYR A 110 -11.17 15.32 0.63
C TYR A 110 -11.30 16.09 -0.68
N LYS A 111 -11.27 17.42 -0.58
CA LYS A 111 -11.22 18.26 -1.77
C LYS A 111 -9.82 18.25 -2.37
N GLU A 112 -9.71 18.42 -3.68
CA GLU A 112 -8.44 18.40 -4.39
C GLU A 112 -7.36 19.32 -3.75
N PRO A 113 -7.64 20.60 -3.38
CA PRO A 113 -6.67 21.46 -2.73
C PRO A 113 -6.20 20.95 -1.35
N GLU A 114 -7.06 20.22 -0.62
CA GLU A 114 -6.70 19.62 0.67
C GLU A 114 -5.74 18.46 0.47
N MET A 115 -6.00 17.62 -0.54
CA MET A 115 -5.10 16.52 -0.91
C MET A 115 -3.77 17.03 -1.43
N GLU A 116 -3.77 18.07 -2.28
CA GLU A 116 -2.54 18.71 -2.75
C GLU A 116 -1.66 19.21 -1.61
N ASN A 117 -2.26 19.83 -0.58
CA ASN A 117 -1.52 20.29 0.58
C ASN A 117 -0.91 19.14 1.40
N ILE A 118 -1.63 18.01 1.55
CA ILE A 118 -1.12 16.82 2.24
C ILE A 118 0.06 16.22 1.47
N ILE A 119 -0.05 16.14 0.16
CA ILE A 119 0.96 15.51 -0.71
C ILE A 119 2.22 16.39 -0.85
N LYS A 120 2.06 17.70 -0.80
CA LYS A 120 3.10 18.68 -1.14
C LYS A 120 4.43 18.47 -0.42
N GLU A 121 4.39 18.11 0.86
CA GLU A 121 5.62 17.89 1.65
C GLU A 121 6.39 16.64 1.20
N TYR A 122 5.69 15.64 0.62
CA TYR A 122 6.27 14.38 0.18
C TYR A 122 6.73 14.40 -1.28
N MET A 123 6.25 15.36 -2.08
CA MET A 123 6.50 15.43 -3.52
C MET A 123 7.99 15.41 -3.92
N PRO A 124 8.90 16.10 -3.21
CA PRO A 124 10.32 16.04 -3.59
C PRO A 124 10.86 14.60 -3.52
N VAL A 125 10.57 13.88 -2.44
CA VAL A 125 11.02 12.49 -2.25
C VAL A 125 10.33 11.53 -3.23
N ILE A 126 9.03 11.73 -3.49
CA ILE A 126 8.28 10.93 -4.46
C ILE A 126 8.87 11.07 -5.85
N LYS A 127 9.17 12.31 -6.30
CA LYS A 127 9.76 12.58 -7.62
C LYS A 127 11.14 11.94 -7.75
N GLU A 128 12.02 12.14 -6.76
CA GLU A 128 13.36 11.54 -6.74
C GLU A 128 13.27 10.00 -6.89
N ARG A 129 12.41 9.36 -6.09
CA ARG A 129 12.23 7.90 -6.13
C ARG A 129 11.62 7.41 -7.44
N GLN A 130 10.73 8.21 -8.05
CA GLN A 130 10.15 7.90 -9.36
C GLN A 130 11.21 7.98 -10.46
N GLU A 131 12.07 8.99 -10.47
CA GLU A 131 13.17 9.13 -11.43
C GLU A 131 14.14 7.95 -11.35
N VAL A 132 14.49 7.51 -10.13
CA VAL A 132 15.29 6.31 -9.91
C VAL A 132 14.59 5.08 -10.49
N ARG A 133 13.29 4.91 -10.19
CA ARG A 133 12.51 3.79 -10.70
C ARG A 133 12.47 3.76 -12.23
N ASP A 134 12.18 4.89 -12.85
CA ASP A 134 12.11 5.01 -14.32
C ASP A 134 13.45 4.62 -14.96
N SER A 135 14.56 5.04 -14.39
CA SER A 135 15.90 4.69 -14.83
C SER A 135 16.18 3.19 -14.71
N VAL A 136 15.78 2.58 -13.59
CA VAL A 136 15.97 1.14 -13.34
C VAL A 136 15.11 0.31 -14.29
N VAL A 137 13.84 0.69 -14.49
CA VAL A 137 12.92 0.00 -15.41
C VAL A 137 13.43 0.10 -16.85
N ALA A 138 13.86 1.28 -17.28
CA ALA A 138 14.44 1.48 -18.62
C ALA A 138 15.70 0.63 -18.85
N ALA A 139 16.55 0.50 -17.84
CA ALA A 139 17.75 -0.35 -17.91
C ALA A 139 17.40 -1.85 -18.00
N ARG A 140 16.34 -2.29 -17.30
CA ARG A 140 15.86 -3.70 -17.34
C ARG A 140 15.22 -4.07 -18.67
N ILE A 141 14.48 -3.17 -19.30
CA ILE A 141 13.91 -3.40 -20.65
C ILE A 141 15.03 -3.65 -21.67
N LYS A 142 16.19 -3.01 -21.52
CA LYS A 142 17.36 -3.22 -22.41
C LYS A 142 18.10 -4.55 -22.16
N LYS A 143 17.82 -5.25 -21.04
CA LYS A 143 18.45 -6.54 -20.68
C LYS A 143 17.34 -7.59 -20.45
N PRO A 144 16.92 -8.35 -21.48
CA PRO A 144 15.71 -9.20 -21.43
C PRO A 144 15.76 -10.44 -20.50
N HIS A 145 16.74 -10.58 -19.63
CA HIS A 145 16.89 -11.76 -18.77
C HIS A 145 17.14 -11.44 -17.29
N VAL A 146 16.28 -10.64 -16.66
CA VAL A 146 16.26 -10.57 -15.20
C VAL A 146 15.00 -11.30 -14.69
N LYS A 147 15.22 -12.43 -14.00
CA LYS A 147 14.12 -13.16 -13.33
C LYS A 147 13.44 -12.22 -12.35
N VAL A 148 12.16 -11.95 -12.57
CA VAL A 148 11.31 -11.31 -11.56
C VAL A 148 11.02 -12.39 -10.51
N TYR A 149 11.60 -12.27 -9.32
CA TYR A 149 11.24 -13.14 -8.22
C TYR A 149 9.83 -12.76 -7.74
N GLY A 150 8.85 -13.54 -8.18
CA GLY A 150 7.63 -13.72 -7.44
C GLY A 150 7.99 -14.64 -6.27
N GLY A 151 8.17 -14.10 -5.07
CA GLY A 151 8.43 -14.89 -3.88
C GLY A 151 7.19 -15.72 -3.57
N SER A 152 7.25 -17.04 -3.85
CA SER A 152 6.49 -18.01 -3.11
C SER A 152 7.29 -18.30 -1.84
N LEU A 153 6.83 -17.89 -0.70
CA LEU A 153 7.07 -18.49 0.59
C LEU A 153 5.72 -18.84 1.20
#